data_6a387065b2a92959957fce82a61aa93d
#
_entry.id   6a387065b2a92959957fce82a61aa93d
#
_cell.length_a   1.000
_cell.length_b   1.000
_cell.length_c   1.000
_cell.angle_alpha   90.00
_cell.angle_beta   90.00
_cell.angle_gamma   90.00
#
_symmetry.space_group_name_H-M   'P 1'
#
loop_
_entity.id
_entity.type
_entity.pdbx_description
1 polymer ?
#
loop_
_entity_poly.entity_id
_entity_poly.type
_entity_poly.pdbx_seq_one_letter_code
_entity_poly.pdbx_strand_id
1 'polypeptide(L)'
;EIARDVIEASGRSGIRHEVSAATEANLAPDAAIPMALVVAESISNAIEHGFAENQSDCRVTIRLAAPAKDRLAVEVEDNGAGLPAGFSLKQSDSLGLRIATMLAGQLGGTFSLQPAPGRGALARLELPASI
;
A
#
# COMPACT_ATOMS: atom_id res chain seq x y z
N GLU A 1 10.84 10.67 3.63
CA GLU A 1 10.15 9.39 3.53
C GLU A 1 8.78 9.55 2.86
N ILE A 2 8.43 8.60 1.99
CA ILE A 2 7.21 8.68 1.18
C ILE A 2 5.94 8.76 2.02
N ALA A 3 5.82 7.91 3.05
CA ALA A 3 4.64 7.90 3.90
C ALA A 3 4.41 9.23 4.57
N ARG A 4 5.45 9.80 5.16
CA ARG A 4 5.36 11.10 5.81
C ARG A 4 4.98 12.19 4.81
N ASP A 5 5.61 12.19 3.64
CA ASP A 5 5.38 13.21 2.63
C ASP A 5 3.94 13.20 2.13
N VAL A 6 3.37 12.02 1.90
CA VAL A 6 1.98 11.89 1.46
C VAL A 6 1.01 12.39 2.56
N ILE A 7 1.26 12.00 3.80
CA ILE A 7 0.41 12.42 4.92
C ILE A 7 0.48 13.94 5.10
N GLU A 8 1.67 14.52 5.06
CA GLU A 8 1.83 15.98 5.19
C GLU A 8 1.16 16.73 4.04
N ALA A 9 1.30 16.22 2.82
CA ALA A 9 0.70 16.85 1.65
C ALA A 9 -0.83 16.82 1.69
N SER A 10 -1.43 15.87 2.39
CA SER A 10 -2.89 15.78 2.53
C SER A 10 -3.49 16.90 3.36
N GLY A 11 -2.69 17.53 4.22
CA GLY A 11 -3.17 18.54 5.15
C GLY A 11 -3.94 17.98 6.33
N ARG A 12 -4.13 16.67 6.42
CA ARG A 12 -4.86 16.05 7.52
C ARG A 12 -3.94 15.76 8.69
N SER A 13 -4.34 16.16 9.88
CA SER A 13 -3.59 15.90 11.10
C SER A 13 -4.11 14.63 11.80
N GLY A 14 -3.35 14.10 12.73
CA GLY A 14 -3.78 12.98 13.56
C GLY A 14 -3.63 11.61 12.92
N ILE A 15 -2.89 11.51 11.83
CA ILE A 15 -2.62 10.21 11.20
C ILE A 15 -1.27 9.71 11.69
N ARG A 16 -1.28 8.53 12.32
CA ARG A 16 -0.06 7.85 12.73
C ARG A 16 0.37 6.87 11.65
N HIS A 17 1.66 6.76 11.44
CA HIS A 17 2.19 5.76 10.53
C HIS A 17 3.34 5.00 11.18
N GLU A 18 3.44 3.72 10.85
CA GLU A 18 4.53 2.86 11.30
C GLU A 18 5.09 2.15 10.08
N VAL A 19 6.42 2.01 10.07
CA VAL A 19 7.11 1.26 9.02
C VAL A 19 7.90 0.16 9.70
N SER A 20 7.70 -1.07 9.25
CA SER A 20 8.46 -2.21 9.74
C SER A 20 9.04 -2.99 8.57
N ALA A 21 10.24 -3.53 8.76
CA ALA A 21 10.88 -4.37 7.77
C ALA A 21 11.29 -5.67 8.44
N ALA A 22 10.69 -6.77 7.98
CA ALA A 22 11.04 -8.10 8.48
C ALA A 22 12.36 -8.61 7.90
N THR A 23 12.88 -7.93 6.89
CA THR A 23 14.09 -8.33 6.20
C THR A 23 14.80 -7.09 5.65
N GLU A 24 16.12 -7.16 5.58
CA GLU A 24 16.89 -6.22 4.78
C GLU A 24 16.97 -6.79 3.36
N ALA A 25 16.37 -6.09 2.43
CA ALA A 25 16.38 -6.52 1.05
C ALA A 25 16.88 -5.39 0.17
N ASN A 26 17.78 -5.73 -0.73
CA ASN A 26 18.19 -4.83 -1.79
C ASN A 26 17.15 -4.89 -2.90
N LEU A 27 16.48 -3.77 -3.11
CA LEU A 27 15.49 -3.68 -4.17
C LEU A 27 16.21 -3.49 -5.52
N ALA A 28 15.78 -4.23 -6.52
CA ALA A 28 16.16 -3.92 -7.88
C ALA A 28 15.63 -2.51 -8.21
N PRO A 29 16.36 -1.71 -9.00
CA PRO A 29 15.85 -0.39 -9.38
C PRO A 29 14.46 -0.45 -10.00
N ASP A 30 14.17 -1.50 -10.77
CA ASP A 30 12.85 -1.68 -11.39
C ASP A 30 11.72 -1.87 -10.38
N ALA A 31 12.01 -2.36 -9.18
CA ALA A 31 11.01 -2.57 -8.15
C ALA A 31 10.75 -1.32 -7.32
N ALA A 32 11.69 -0.38 -7.28
CA ALA A 32 11.58 0.79 -6.42
C ALA A 32 10.39 1.68 -6.79
N ILE A 33 10.17 1.92 -8.08
CA ILE A 33 9.07 2.77 -8.53
C ILE A 33 7.71 2.15 -8.25
N PRO A 34 7.45 0.87 -8.61
CA PRO A 34 6.17 0.24 -8.24
C PRO A 34 5.91 0.23 -6.75
N MET A 35 6.91 -0.05 -5.93
CA MET A 35 6.74 -0.06 -4.48
C MET A 35 6.41 1.33 -3.94
N ALA A 36 7.11 2.36 -4.39
CA ALA A 36 6.83 3.73 -3.98
C ALA A 36 5.42 4.14 -4.38
N LEU A 37 5.00 3.78 -5.59
CA LEU A 37 3.67 4.10 -6.10
C LEU A 37 2.57 3.42 -5.28
N VAL A 38 2.75 2.13 -4.95
CA VAL A 38 1.78 1.40 -4.12
C VAL A 38 1.65 2.05 -2.75
N VAL A 39 2.77 2.38 -2.11
CA VAL A 39 2.76 3.03 -0.79
C VAL A 39 2.04 4.37 -0.87
N ALA A 40 2.40 5.22 -1.82
CA ALA A 40 1.81 6.55 -1.96
C ALA A 40 0.30 6.48 -2.25
N GLU A 41 -0.11 5.66 -3.20
CA GLU A 41 -1.52 5.55 -3.58
C GLU A 41 -2.36 4.92 -2.47
N SER A 42 -1.82 3.93 -1.77
CA SER A 42 -2.54 3.28 -0.68
C SER A 42 -2.77 4.23 0.49
N ILE A 43 -1.77 5.05 0.83
CA ILE A 43 -1.92 6.06 1.87
C ILE A 43 -2.92 7.13 1.43
N SER A 44 -2.84 7.61 0.20
CA SER A 44 -3.79 8.57 -0.33
C SER A 44 -5.22 8.04 -0.30
N ASN A 45 -5.41 6.78 -0.66
CA ASN A 45 -6.73 6.16 -0.61
C ASN A 45 -7.27 6.05 0.81
N ALA A 46 -6.42 5.72 1.78
CA ALA A 46 -6.82 5.66 3.18
C ALA A 46 -7.29 7.04 3.65
N ILE A 47 -6.56 8.09 3.32
CA ILE A 47 -6.88 9.44 3.73
C ILE A 47 -8.17 9.95 3.05
N GLU A 48 -8.31 9.72 1.75
CA GLU A 48 -9.42 10.27 0.97
C GLU A 48 -10.71 9.45 1.12
N HIS A 49 -10.59 8.13 1.26
CA HIS A 49 -11.73 7.23 1.17
C HIS A 49 -11.89 6.32 2.38
N GLY A 50 -10.81 5.98 3.07
CA GLY A 50 -10.85 5.04 4.18
C GLY A 50 -11.18 5.67 5.51
N PHE A 51 -10.54 6.78 5.84
CA PHE A 51 -10.73 7.43 7.13
C PHE A 51 -11.94 8.35 7.09
N ALA A 52 -12.86 8.15 8.05
CA ALA A 52 -13.96 9.10 8.23
C ALA A 52 -13.41 10.44 8.75
N GLU A 53 -14.10 11.53 8.44
CA GLU A 53 -13.66 12.87 8.88
C GLU A 53 -13.52 12.97 10.39
N ASN A 54 -14.38 12.27 11.12
CA ASN A 54 -14.41 12.29 12.58
C ASN A 54 -13.62 11.15 13.21
N GLN A 55 -12.90 10.36 12.43
CA GLN A 55 -12.10 9.28 12.98
C GLN A 55 -10.87 9.86 13.67
N SER A 56 -10.72 9.58 14.97
CA SER A 56 -9.66 10.16 15.79
C SER A 56 -8.39 9.29 15.81
N ASP A 57 -8.51 7.99 15.59
CA ASP A 57 -7.36 7.06 15.61
C ASP A 57 -7.14 6.54 14.19
N CYS A 58 -6.48 7.36 13.38
CA CYS A 58 -6.16 7.00 12.01
C CYS A 58 -4.75 6.44 11.97
N ARG A 59 -4.61 5.21 11.47
CA ARG A 59 -3.35 4.49 11.45
C ARG A 59 -3.07 3.88 10.09
N VAL A 60 -1.82 4.01 9.63
CA VAL A 60 -1.31 3.35 8.44
C VAL A 60 -0.07 2.56 8.83
N THR A 61 -0.04 1.29 8.50
CA THR A 61 1.11 0.43 8.77
C THR A 61 1.69 -0.05 7.44
N ILE A 62 2.98 0.14 7.27
CA ILE A 62 3.72 -0.27 6.08
C ILE A 62 4.69 -1.36 6.48
N ARG A 63 4.59 -2.53 5.84
CA ARG A 63 5.43 -3.68 6.15
C ARG A 63 6.17 -4.13 4.91
N LEU A 64 7.47 -4.38 5.06
CA LEU A 64 8.28 -5.04 4.05
C LEU A 64 8.57 -6.45 4.54
N ALA A 65 8.25 -7.44 3.72
CA ALA A 65 8.37 -8.85 4.09
C ALA A 65 8.96 -9.65 2.94
N ALA A 66 9.54 -10.80 3.28
CA ALA A 66 10.02 -11.77 2.30
C ALA A 66 9.21 -13.05 2.49
N PRO A 67 8.05 -13.19 1.81
CA PRO A 67 7.18 -14.35 2.01
C PRO A 67 7.79 -15.65 1.53
N ALA A 68 8.79 -15.58 0.66
CA ALA A 68 9.57 -16.71 0.21
C ALA A 68 10.99 -16.25 -0.08
N LYS A 69 11.91 -17.19 -0.27
CA LYS A 69 13.33 -16.88 -0.46
C LYS A 69 13.58 -15.95 -1.65
N ASP A 70 12.78 -16.09 -2.69
CA ASP A 70 12.94 -15.34 -3.94
C ASP A 70 11.81 -14.33 -4.17
N ARG A 71 11.04 -14.01 -3.13
CA ARG A 71 9.92 -13.08 -3.22
C ARG A 71 10.06 -11.97 -2.20
N LEU A 72 9.59 -10.79 -2.57
CA LEU A 72 9.57 -9.62 -1.72
C LEU A 72 8.17 -9.03 -1.77
N ALA A 73 7.64 -8.63 -0.62
CA ALA A 73 6.31 -8.03 -0.56
C ALA A 73 6.36 -6.73 0.23
N VAL A 74 5.61 -5.74 -0.23
CA VAL A 74 5.29 -4.55 0.56
C VAL A 74 3.79 -4.53 0.81
N GLU A 75 3.42 -4.29 2.06
CA GLU A 75 2.03 -4.20 2.48
C GLU A 75 1.76 -2.84 3.10
N VAL A 76 0.59 -2.27 2.76
CA VAL A 76 0.10 -1.04 3.39
C VAL A 76 -1.28 -1.33 3.93
N GLU A 77 -1.42 -1.27 5.24
CA GLU A 77 -2.66 -1.55 5.94
C GLU A 77 -3.15 -0.29 6.63
N ASP A 78 -4.44 0.01 6.50
CA ASP A 78 -5.08 1.09 7.24
C ASP A 78 -6.16 0.56 8.18
N ASN A 79 -6.59 1.37 9.11
CA ASN A 79 -7.68 1.05 10.03
C ASN A 79 -8.94 1.87 9.75
N GLY A 80 -9.15 2.24 8.49
CA GLY A 80 -10.32 2.98 8.06
C GLY A 80 -11.58 2.12 7.93
N ALA A 81 -12.51 2.59 7.12
CA ALA A 81 -13.79 1.90 6.92
C ALA A 81 -13.68 0.63 6.07
N GLY A 82 -12.58 0.45 5.38
CA GLY A 82 -12.38 -0.67 4.47
C GLY A 82 -12.85 -0.38 3.06
N LEU A 83 -12.89 -1.43 2.26
CA LEU A 83 -13.29 -1.31 0.86
C LEU A 83 -14.81 -1.29 0.74
N PRO A 84 -15.36 -0.53 -0.24
CA PRO A 84 -16.78 -0.58 -0.51
C PRO A 84 -17.23 -2.00 -0.87
N ALA A 85 -18.49 -2.32 -0.55
CA ALA A 85 -19.08 -3.58 -0.95
C ALA A 85 -19.04 -3.71 -2.48
N GLY A 86 -18.63 -4.88 -2.96
CA GLY A 86 -18.51 -5.13 -4.39
C GLY A 86 -17.32 -4.47 -5.06
N PHE A 87 -16.37 -3.95 -4.28
CA PHE A 87 -15.17 -3.33 -4.84
C PHE A 87 -14.41 -4.31 -5.74
N SER A 88 -14.00 -3.82 -6.90
CA SER A 88 -13.12 -4.57 -7.80
C SER A 88 -11.96 -3.68 -8.23
N LEU A 89 -10.74 -4.20 -8.10
CA LEU A 89 -9.56 -3.48 -8.53
C LEU A 89 -9.60 -3.16 -10.02
N LYS A 90 -10.17 -4.05 -10.82
CA LYS A 90 -10.31 -3.86 -12.27
C LYS A 90 -11.26 -2.71 -12.62
N GLN A 91 -12.19 -2.38 -11.73
CA GLN A 91 -13.17 -1.33 -11.92
C GLN A 91 -12.79 -0.04 -11.22
N SER A 92 -11.62 -0.01 -10.59
CA SER A 92 -11.14 1.17 -9.88
C SER A 92 -10.83 2.31 -10.85
N ASP A 93 -11.24 3.53 -10.48
CA ASP A 93 -10.91 4.74 -11.24
C ASP A 93 -9.52 5.28 -10.88
N SER A 94 -8.85 4.70 -9.90
CA SER A 94 -7.53 5.17 -9.48
C SER A 94 -6.49 4.87 -10.56
N LEU A 95 -5.93 5.92 -11.13
CA LEU A 95 -4.85 5.78 -12.11
C LEU A 95 -3.61 5.16 -11.48
N GLY A 96 -3.28 5.58 -10.25
CA GLY A 96 -2.12 5.04 -9.54
C GLY A 96 -2.22 3.55 -9.28
N LEU A 97 -3.39 3.07 -8.83
CA LEU A 97 -3.61 1.64 -8.60
C LEU A 97 -3.57 0.85 -9.91
N ARG A 98 -4.09 1.42 -10.98
CA ARG A 98 -4.03 0.77 -12.30
C ARG A 98 -2.60 0.64 -12.81
N ILE A 99 -1.81 1.69 -12.65
CA ILE A 99 -0.40 1.66 -13.02
C ILE A 99 0.37 0.66 -12.16
N ALA A 100 0.10 0.63 -10.85
CA ALA A 100 0.74 -0.33 -9.95
C ALA A 100 0.44 -1.77 -10.36
N THR A 101 -0.81 -2.07 -10.72
CA THR A 101 -1.19 -3.39 -11.19
C THR A 101 -0.45 -3.78 -12.47
N MET A 102 -0.38 -2.85 -13.42
CA MET A 102 0.31 -3.07 -14.68
C MET A 102 1.80 -3.31 -14.46
N LEU A 103 2.44 -2.48 -13.66
CA LEU A 103 3.88 -2.62 -13.38
C LEU A 103 4.18 -3.91 -12.64
N ALA A 104 3.33 -4.30 -11.69
CA ALA A 104 3.48 -5.58 -11.01
C ALA A 104 3.48 -6.73 -12.01
N GLY A 105 2.53 -6.74 -12.94
CA GLY A 105 2.46 -7.76 -13.97
C GLY A 105 3.70 -7.81 -14.85
N GLN A 106 4.22 -6.64 -15.24
CA GLN A 106 5.42 -6.56 -16.06
C GLN A 106 6.66 -7.11 -15.35
N LEU A 107 6.70 -7.00 -14.03
CA LEU A 107 7.83 -7.44 -13.22
C LEU A 107 7.67 -8.88 -12.71
N GLY A 108 6.64 -9.57 -13.14
CA GLY A 108 6.39 -10.95 -12.71
C GLY A 108 5.80 -11.07 -11.32
N GLY A 109 5.18 -10.01 -10.84
CA GLY A 109 4.56 -9.97 -9.52
C GLY A 109 3.06 -9.81 -9.57
N THR A 110 2.47 -9.55 -8.41
CA THR A 110 1.02 -9.37 -8.26
C THR A 110 0.74 -8.20 -7.33
N PHE A 111 -0.34 -7.49 -7.60
CA PHE A 111 -0.87 -6.47 -6.70
C PHE A 111 -2.29 -6.84 -6.32
N SER A 112 -2.60 -6.75 -5.03
CA SER A 112 -3.93 -7.01 -4.53
C SER A 112 -4.36 -5.94 -3.54
N LEU A 113 -5.68 -5.74 -3.46
CA LEU A 113 -6.30 -4.84 -2.50
C LEU A 113 -7.47 -5.61 -1.89
N GLN A 114 -7.45 -5.80 -0.59
CA GLN A 114 -8.39 -6.67 0.10
C GLN A 114 -8.71 -6.11 1.48
N PRO A 115 -9.78 -6.59 2.13
CA PRO A 115 -10.06 -6.19 3.50
C PRO A 115 -8.90 -6.57 4.43
N ALA A 116 -8.58 -5.66 5.36
CA ALA A 116 -7.59 -5.96 6.39
C ALA A 116 -8.16 -6.98 7.39
N PRO A 117 -7.30 -7.73 8.10
CA PRO A 117 -7.77 -8.74 9.05
C PRO A 117 -8.71 -8.22 10.12
N GLY A 118 -8.52 -7.01 10.59
CA GLY A 118 -9.41 -6.38 11.55
C GLY A 118 -10.38 -5.45 10.85
N ARG A 119 -10.00 -4.19 10.74
CA ARG A 119 -10.77 -3.15 10.10
C ARG A 119 -9.88 -2.42 9.11
N GLY A 120 -10.45 -2.01 7.97
CA GLY A 120 -9.74 -1.24 6.98
C GLY A 120 -9.40 -2.03 5.74
N ALA A 121 -8.40 -1.56 5.01
CA ALA A 121 -7.96 -2.15 3.76
C ALA A 121 -6.49 -2.53 3.82
N LEU A 122 -6.13 -3.56 3.08
CA LEU A 122 -4.75 -4.04 2.94
C LEU A 122 -4.38 -4.06 1.47
N ALA A 123 -3.39 -3.25 1.11
CA ALA A 123 -2.78 -3.27 -0.21
C ALA A 123 -1.50 -4.10 -0.13
N ARG A 124 -1.29 -4.98 -1.09
CA ARG A 124 -0.11 -5.84 -1.11
C ARG A 124 0.46 -5.92 -2.51
N LEU A 125 1.73 -5.60 -2.63
CA LEU A 125 2.52 -5.78 -3.84
C LEU A 125 3.58 -6.84 -3.56
N GLU A 126 3.58 -7.91 -4.34
CA GLU A 126 4.59 -8.96 -4.23
C GLU A 126 5.35 -9.06 -5.54
N LEU A 127 6.67 -9.04 -5.46
CA LEU A 127 7.57 -9.04 -6.61
C LEU A 127 8.66 -10.10 -6.41
N PRO A 128 9.28 -10.59 -7.52
CA PRO A 128 10.50 -11.37 -7.40
C PRO A 128 11.58 -10.56 -6.70
N ALA A 129 12.29 -11.19 -5.78
CA ALA A 129 13.37 -10.53 -5.08
C ALA A 129 14.57 -10.36 -6.03
N SER A 130 15.28 -9.26 -5.86
CA SER A 130 16.54 -9.06 -6.55
C SER A 130 17.59 -10.02 -6.00
N ILE A 131 18.36 -10.62 -6.88
CA ILE A 131 19.44 -11.52 -6.51
C ILE A 131 20.76 -10.75 -6.54
#